data_a1233a5e228e4610cfd5ea43f2aba37e
#
_entry.id   a1233a5e228e4610cfd5ea43f2aba37e
#
_cell.length_a   1.000
_cell.length_b   1.000
_cell.length_c   1.000
_cell.angle_alpha   90.00
_cell.angle_beta   90.00
_cell.angle_gamma   90.00
#
_symmetry.space_group_name_H-M   'P 1'
#
loop_
_entity.id
_entity.type
_entity.pdbx_description
1 polymer ?
#
loop_
_entity_poly.entity_id
_entity_poly.type
_entity_poly.pdbx_seq_one_letter_code
_entity_poly.pdbx_strand_id
1 'polypeptide(L)'
;MGVALSVRFHRSPDRGRAAMLKIYHVKGTRGFRPIWLCEELGLPYEIEVIDFSAEFRSTPEWRALSPTGKVPVMIDGELTMFESGAMVDYIVERYGGGDLVPEPGTADSALCRQWCWFGEATFARPLGEIVNHHRVAPKGGTVDFVIEDCKARARLCLDALEGVLADADYLVANSFGIADIMNGYTLHLAGNFGVLTDDHPNTQAYVGRLGERPGFQVAANAG
;
A
#
# COMPACT_ATOMS: atom_id res chain seq x y z
N MET A 1 21.88 -20.46 -23.98
CA MET A 1 21.13 -19.50 -24.81
C MET A 1 20.32 -18.63 -23.88
N GLY A 2 20.79 -17.43 -23.61
CA GLY A 2 20.10 -16.49 -22.70
C GLY A 2 19.03 -15.73 -23.47
N VAL A 3 17.79 -15.79 -22.98
CA VAL A 3 16.70 -14.96 -23.46
C VAL A 3 16.85 -13.59 -22.80
N ALA A 4 17.30 -12.60 -23.56
CA ALA A 4 17.32 -11.22 -23.13
C ALA A 4 15.88 -10.68 -23.17
N LEU A 5 15.29 -10.43 -22.00
CA LEU A 5 14.04 -9.66 -21.87
C LEU A 5 14.35 -8.21 -22.25
N SER A 6 14.00 -7.81 -23.47
CA SER A 6 14.03 -6.40 -23.87
C SER A 6 12.73 -5.73 -23.41
N VAL A 7 12.81 -4.95 -22.35
CA VAL A 7 11.72 -4.05 -21.94
C VAL A 7 11.67 -2.88 -22.93
N ARG A 8 10.71 -2.87 -23.83
CA ARG A 8 10.44 -1.71 -24.69
C ARG A 8 9.45 -0.79 -23.98
N PHE A 9 9.90 0.38 -23.57
CA PHE A 9 9.01 1.46 -23.17
C PHE A 9 8.32 2.01 -24.42
N HIS A 10 7.05 1.69 -24.60
CA HIS A 10 6.19 2.35 -25.58
C HIS A 10 5.48 3.51 -24.90
N ARG A 11 5.85 4.74 -25.26
CA ARG A 11 4.97 5.90 -25.02
C ARG A 11 3.78 5.77 -25.96
N SER A 12 2.60 5.48 -25.45
CA SER A 12 1.36 5.59 -26.19
C SER A 12 0.60 6.80 -25.69
N PRO A 13 0.30 7.76 -26.56
CA PRO A 13 -0.58 8.88 -26.22
C PRO A 13 -2.03 8.49 -26.55
N ASP A 14 -2.59 7.54 -25.87
CA ASP A 14 -4.02 7.24 -26.03
C ASP A 14 -4.76 7.51 -24.71
N ARG A 15 -5.26 8.74 -24.56
CA ARG A 15 -6.22 9.14 -23.51
C ARG A 15 -7.65 8.68 -23.82
N GLY A 16 -7.79 7.69 -24.68
CA GLY A 16 -9.05 7.21 -25.19
C GLY A 16 -9.43 5.81 -24.70
N ARG A 17 -10.27 5.76 -23.68
CA ARG A 17 -10.89 4.60 -23.04
C ARG A 17 -9.99 3.95 -21.97
N ALA A 18 -10.21 4.36 -20.72
CA ALA A 18 -9.64 3.67 -19.58
C ALA A 18 -9.99 2.18 -19.67
N ALA A 19 -8.98 1.33 -19.88
CA ALA A 19 -9.14 -0.09 -19.63
C ALA A 19 -9.54 -0.21 -18.17
N MET A 20 -10.57 -1.00 -17.89
CA MET A 20 -11.00 -1.22 -16.50
C MET A 20 -9.89 -1.95 -15.78
N LEU A 21 -9.28 -1.29 -14.78
CA LEU A 21 -8.24 -1.89 -13.97
C LEU A 21 -8.80 -3.10 -13.24
N LYS A 22 -8.10 -4.22 -13.26
CA LYS A 22 -8.48 -5.41 -12.50
C LYS A 22 -7.49 -5.65 -11.37
N ILE A 23 -7.98 -5.72 -10.14
CA ILE A 23 -7.15 -5.86 -8.94
C ILE A 23 -7.51 -7.17 -8.24
N TYR A 24 -6.56 -8.12 -8.21
CA TYR A 24 -6.65 -9.32 -7.42
C TYR A 24 -6.30 -8.99 -5.96
N HIS A 25 -7.23 -9.27 -5.06
CA HIS A 25 -7.19 -8.79 -3.69
C HIS A 25 -7.62 -9.85 -2.68
N VAL A 26 -7.23 -9.63 -1.44
CA VAL A 26 -7.77 -10.29 -0.24
C VAL A 26 -7.89 -9.22 0.84
N LYS A 27 -9.01 -9.21 1.56
CA LYS A 27 -9.30 -8.22 2.61
C LYS A 27 -8.16 -8.10 3.61
N GLY A 28 -7.84 -6.87 4.00
CA GLY A 28 -6.78 -6.58 4.97
C GLY A 28 -5.36 -6.66 4.40
N THR A 29 -5.21 -6.88 3.08
CA THR A 29 -3.88 -6.90 2.43
C THR A 29 -3.56 -5.59 1.71
N ARG A 30 -2.33 -5.50 1.19
CA ARG A 30 -1.81 -4.31 0.49
C ARG A 30 -2.60 -3.89 -0.76
N GLY A 31 -3.55 -4.71 -1.24
CA GLY A 31 -4.49 -4.31 -2.28
C GLY A 31 -5.39 -3.14 -1.88
N PHE A 32 -5.50 -2.87 -0.59
CA PHE A 32 -6.10 -1.66 -0.05
C PHE A 32 -5.61 -0.38 -0.75
N ARG A 33 -4.29 -0.25 -1.00
CA ARG A 33 -3.66 0.96 -1.55
C ARG A 33 -4.13 1.30 -2.97
N PRO A 34 -4.00 0.41 -3.98
CA PRO A 34 -4.48 0.71 -5.32
C PRO A 34 -6.01 0.84 -5.38
N ILE A 35 -6.78 0.10 -4.56
CA ILE A 35 -8.23 0.26 -4.45
C ILE A 35 -8.58 1.65 -3.96
N TRP A 36 -7.99 2.10 -2.85
CA TRP A 36 -8.22 3.44 -2.31
C TRP A 36 -7.86 4.53 -3.31
N LEU A 37 -6.71 4.40 -3.99
CA LEU A 37 -6.29 5.35 -5.01
C LEU A 37 -7.28 5.42 -6.18
N CYS A 38 -7.81 4.29 -6.65
CA CYS A 38 -8.84 4.29 -7.70
C CYS A 38 -10.09 5.04 -7.27
N GLU A 39 -10.54 4.86 -6.02
CA GLU A 39 -11.67 5.60 -5.45
C GLU A 39 -11.40 7.12 -5.40
N GLU A 40 -10.22 7.53 -4.95
CA GLU A 40 -9.86 8.95 -4.87
C GLU A 40 -9.78 9.64 -6.24
N LEU A 41 -9.38 8.90 -7.27
CA LEU A 41 -9.30 9.40 -8.66
C LEU A 41 -10.60 9.18 -9.45
N GLY A 42 -11.60 8.51 -8.87
CA GLY A 42 -12.84 8.16 -9.58
C GLY A 42 -12.62 7.24 -10.78
N LEU A 43 -11.62 6.37 -10.72
CA LEU A 43 -11.27 5.44 -11.79
C LEU A 43 -12.14 4.19 -11.76
N PRO A 44 -12.61 3.67 -12.90
CA PRO A 44 -13.29 2.39 -12.96
C PRO A 44 -12.29 1.24 -12.71
N TYR A 45 -12.65 0.32 -11.84
CA TYR A 45 -11.85 -0.87 -11.55
C TYR A 45 -12.75 -2.06 -11.17
N GLU A 46 -12.19 -3.26 -11.24
CA GLU A 46 -12.80 -4.52 -10.81
C GLU A 46 -11.93 -5.15 -9.74
N ILE A 47 -12.55 -5.66 -8.68
CA ILE A 47 -11.87 -6.46 -7.66
C ILE A 47 -12.17 -7.93 -7.90
N GLU A 48 -11.12 -8.74 -8.00
CA GLU A 48 -11.25 -10.18 -7.93
C GLU A 48 -10.67 -10.68 -6.60
N VAL A 49 -11.58 -11.16 -5.73
CA VAL A 49 -11.19 -11.76 -4.45
C VAL A 49 -10.71 -13.18 -4.71
N ILE A 50 -9.48 -13.49 -4.30
CA ILE A 50 -8.89 -14.80 -4.51
C ILE A 50 -8.89 -15.65 -3.24
N ASP A 51 -8.82 -16.96 -3.41
CA ASP A 51 -8.45 -17.87 -2.31
C ASP A 51 -7.00 -17.62 -1.89
N PHE A 52 -6.79 -17.25 -0.62
CA PHE A 52 -5.46 -16.97 -0.08
C PHE A 52 -4.79 -18.16 0.59
N SER A 53 -5.29 -19.37 0.36
CA SER A 53 -4.69 -20.63 0.84
C SER A 53 -3.24 -20.79 0.29
N ALA A 54 -2.40 -21.53 1.01
CA ALA A 54 -1.05 -21.83 0.54
C ALA A 54 -1.10 -22.66 -0.76
N GLU A 55 -2.13 -23.50 -0.90
CA GLU A 55 -2.38 -24.34 -2.06
C GLU A 55 -2.61 -23.49 -3.31
N PHE A 56 -3.59 -22.56 -3.28
CA PHE A 56 -3.88 -21.67 -4.40
C PHE A 56 -2.66 -20.82 -4.76
N ARG A 57 -2.00 -20.23 -3.77
CA ARG A 57 -0.83 -19.36 -3.99
C ARG A 57 0.39 -20.07 -4.56
N SER A 58 0.43 -21.40 -4.54
CA SER A 58 1.50 -22.21 -5.13
C SER A 58 1.17 -22.72 -6.54
N THR A 59 -0.05 -22.52 -7.03
CA THR A 59 -0.44 -22.97 -8.38
C THR A 59 0.39 -22.28 -9.47
N PRO A 60 0.73 -23.00 -10.55
CA PRO A 60 1.45 -22.41 -11.68
C PRO A 60 0.72 -21.18 -12.29
N GLU A 61 -0.60 -21.23 -12.35
CA GLU A 61 -1.46 -20.18 -12.90
C GLU A 61 -1.34 -18.89 -12.07
N TRP A 62 -1.43 -19.02 -10.74
CA TRP A 62 -1.24 -17.85 -9.87
C TRP A 62 0.20 -17.36 -9.89
N ARG A 63 1.18 -18.24 -9.91
CA ARG A 63 2.60 -17.87 -9.98
C ARG A 63 2.99 -17.21 -11.29
N ALA A 64 2.27 -17.43 -12.36
CA ALA A 64 2.47 -16.69 -13.62
C ALA A 64 2.07 -15.21 -13.49
N LEU A 65 1.06 -14.89 -12.65
CA LEU A 65 0.62 -13.51 -12.38
C LEU A 65 1.42 -12.90 -11.21
N SER A 66 1.65 -13.66 -10.16
CA SER A 66 2.35 -13.25 -8.94
C SER A 66 3.52 -14.20 -8.66
N PRO A 67 4.74 -13.93 -9.12
CA PRO A 67 5.88 -14.82 -8.95
C PRO A 67 6.21 -15.17 -7.49
N THR A 68 5.85 -14.29 -6.56
CA THR A 68 6.02 -14.49 -5.11
C THR A 68 4.79 -15.09 -4.43
N GLY A 69 3.69 -15.31 -5.17
CA GLY A 69 2.42 -15.83 -4.65
C GLY A 69 1.73 -14.90 -3.66
N LYS A 70 1.91 -13.59 -3.82
CA LYS A 70 1.32 -12.56 -2.95
C LYS A 70 0.22 -11.79 -3.68
N VAL A 71 -0.56 -11.02 -2.91
CA VAL A 71 -1.49 -10.00 -3.40
C VAL A 71 -1.00 -8.63 -2.94
N PRO A 72 -1.38 -7.54 -3.64
CA PRO A 72 -2.20 -7.51 -4.86
C PRO A 72 -1.45 -7.91 -6.12
N VAL A 73 -2.22 -8.27 -7.15
CA VAL A 73 -1.81 -8.22 -8.56
C VAL A 73 -2.79 -7.29 -9.26
N MET A 74 -2.30 -6.47 -10.17
CA MET A 74 -3.12 -5.58 -10.99
C MET A 74 -2.91 -5.86 -12.46
N ILE A 75 -3.98 -5.82 -13.24
CA ILE A 75 -3.96 -5.93 -14.70
C ILE A 75 -4.54 -4.65 -15.30
N ASP A 76 -3.83 -4.09 -16.26
CA ASP A 76 -4.27 -2.97 -17.09
C ASP A 76 -4.00 -3.30 -18.57
N GLY A 77 -5.03 -3.77 -19.27
CA GLY A 77 -4.87 -4.31 -20.62
C GLY A 77 -3.90 -5.49 -20.68
N GLU A 78 -2.77 -5.32 -21.35
CA GLU A 78 -1.70 -6.34 -21.43
C GLU A 78 -0.69 -6.27 -20.28
N LEU A 79 -0.72 -5.20 -19.49
CA LEU A 79 0.19 -5.03 -18.37
C LEU A 79 -0.29 -5.80 -17.16
N THR A 80 0.56 -6.68 -16.62
CA THR A 80 0.36 -7.33 -15.33
C THR A 80 1.42 -6.83 -14.35
N MET A 81 1.00 -6.35 -13.19
CA MET A 81 1.87 -5.80 -12.15
C MET A 81 1.65 -6.48 -10.81
N PHE A 82 2.72 -6.61 -10.06
CA PHE A 82 2.73 -6.83 -8.61
C PHE A 82 3.53 -5.70 -7.94
N GLU A 83 3.56 -5.61 -6.60
CA GLU A 83 4.00 -4.49 -5.77
C GLU A 83 3.00 -3.33 -5.71
N SER A 84 2.31 -3.21 -4.58
CA SER A 84 1.26 -2.20 -4.38
C SER A 84 1.76 -0.76 -4.49
N GLY A 85 3.01 -0.48 -4.09
CA GLY A 85 3.61 0.84 -4.25
C GLY A 85 3.84 1.20 -5.72
N ALA A 86 4.35 0.25 -6.52
CA ALA A 86 4.52 0.44 -7.96
C ALA A 86 3.16 0.61 -8.68
N MET A 87 2.11 -0.07 -8.21
CA MET A 87 0.75 0.14 -8.74
C MET A 87 0.26 1.56 -8.46
N VAL A 88 0.50 2.06 -7.25
CA VAL A 88 0.15 3.44 -6.87
C VAL A 88 0.88 4.43 -7.77
N ASP A 89 2.19 4.29 -7.94
CA ASP A 89 2.98 5.15 -8.83
C ASP A 89 2.47 5.08 -10.27
N TYR A 90 2.22 3.88 -10.80
CA TYR A 90 1.69 3.70 -12.16
C TYR A 90 0.33 4.35 -12.35
N ILE A 91 -0.61 4.17 -11.40
CA ILE A 91 -1.96 4.72 -11.49
C ILE A 91 -1.92 6.24 -11.51
N VAL A 92 -1.14 6.90 -10.63
CA VAL A 92 -1.08 8.37 -10.65
C VAL A 92 -0.35 8.91 -11.87
N GLU A 93 0.70 8.24 -12.34
CA GLU A 93 1.44 8.67 -13.53
C GLU A 93 0.57 8.56 -14.79
N ARG A 94 -0.21 7.48 -14.91
CA ARG A 94 -0.99 7.22 -16.12
C ARG A 94 -2.37 7.89 -16.10
N TYR A 95 -3.03 7.93 -14.96
CA TYR A 95 -4.43 8.30 -14.83
C TYR A 95 -4.68 9.52 -13.93
N GLY A 96 -3.73 9.86 -13.06
CA GLY A 96 -3.91 10.93 -12.06
C GLY A 96 -3.92 12.34 -12.62
N GLY A 97 -3.37 12.56 -13.82
CA GLY A 97 -3.37 13.90 -14.44
C GLY A 97 -2.59 14.97 -13.68
N GLY A 98 -1.81 14.57 -12.68
CA GLY A 98 -1.09 15.46 -11.76
C GLY A 98 -1.73 15.54 -10.36
N ASP A 99 -2.91 14.94 -10.17
CA ASP A 99 -3.58 14.90 -8.87
C ASP A 99 -2.87 13.93 -7.90
N LEU A 100 -2.96 14.24 -6.61
CA LEU A 100 -2.46 13.42 -5.49
C LEU A 100 -0.93 13.23 -5.44
N VAL A 101 -0.19 13.94 -6.28
CA VAL A 101 1.28 13.97 -6.30
C VAL A 101 1.79 15.40 -6.46
N PRO A 102 2.87 15.77 -5.78
CA PRO A 102 3.51 17.07 -6.02
C PRO A 102 4.17 17.14 -7.39
N GLU A 103 4.35 18.37 -7.88
CA GLU A 103 5.03 18.66 -9.14
C GLU A 103 6.44 18.01 -9.19
N PRO A 104 6.75 17.22 -10.22
CA PRO A 104 8.03 16.54 -10.37
C PRO A 104 9.24 17.50 -10.30
N GLY A 105 10.30 17.06 -9.63
CA GLY A 105 11.54 17.84 -9.48
C GLY A 105 11.53 18.83 -8.31
N THR A 106 10.42 18.97 -7.58
CA THR A 106 10.33 19.80 -6.37
C THR A 106 10.80 19.05 -5.12
N ALA A 107 11.04 19.80 -4.04
CA ALA A 107 11.33 19.22 -2.72
C ALA A 107 10.15 18.35 -2.23
N ASP A 108 8.92 18.83 -2.41
CA ASP A 108 7.72 18.07 -2.02
C ASP A 108 7.60 16.75 -2.79
N SER A 109 7.97 16.72 -4.07
CA SER A 109 8.04 15.47 -4.84
C SER A 109 9.08 14.51 -4.27
N ALA A 110 10.21 14.99 -3.76
CA ALA A 110 11.20 14.15 -3.09
C ALA A 110 10.67 13.62 -1.74
N LEU A 111 10.02 14.49 -0.94
CA LEU A 111 9.39 14.09 0.33
C LEU A 111 8.23 13.10 0.12
N CYS A 112 7.44 13.28 -0.94
CA CYS A 112 6.38 12.34 -1.29
C CYS A 112 6.95 10.93 -1.51
N ARG A 113 8.00 10.80 -2.31
CA ARG A 113 8.70 9.51 -2.50
C ARG A 113 9.29 8.97 -1.20
N GLN A 114 9.90 9.84 -0.37
CA GLN A 114 10.42 9.44 0.94
C GLN A 114 9.34 8.81 1.80
N TRP A 115 8.17 9.46 1.93
CA TRP A 115 7.06 8.95 2.73
C TRP A 115 6.40 7.70 2.12
N CYS A 116 6.34 7.59 0.80
CA CYS A 116 5.89 6.35 0.15
C CYS A 116 6.80 5.16 0.50
N TRP A 117 8.12 5.34 0.37
CA TRP A 117 9.10 4.31 0.74
C TRP A 117 9.14 4.05 2.24
N PHE A 118 8.99 5.09 3.06
CA PHE A 118 8.87 4.93 4.51
C PHE A 118 7.69 4.02 4.87
N GLY A 119 6.52 4.26 4.30
CA GLY A 119 5.31 3.48 4.55
C GLY A 119 5.45 2.00 4.19
N GLU A 120 6.19 1.66 3.12
CA GLU A 120 6.37 0.26 2.70
C GLU A 120 7.63 -0.40 3.25
N ALA A 121 8.80 0.24 3.11
CA ALA A 121 10.06 -0.40 3.39
C ALA A 121 10.46 -0.31 4.88
N THR A 122 10.08 0.78 5.56
CA THR A 122 10.47 1.03 6.94
C THR A 122 9.37 0.64 7.92
N PHE A 123 8.19 1.22 7.77
CA PHE A 123 7.11 1.04 8.74
C PHE A 123 6.34 -0.28 8.56
N ALA A 124 5.99 -0.68 7.33
CA ALA A 124 5.26 -1.93 7.11
C ALA A 124 6.09 -3.19 7.42
N ARG A 125 7.41 -3.09 7.41
CA ARG A 125 8.29 -4.24 7.63
C ARG A 125 8.11 -4.89 9.00
N PRO A 126 8.28 -4.18 10.14
CA PRO A 126 8.10 -4.79 11.45
C PRO A 126 6.68 -5.33 11.65
N LEU A 127 5.65 -4.65 11.12
CA LEU A 127 4.27 -5.13 11.18
C LEU A 127 4.08 -6.43 10.39
N GLY A 128 4.69 -6.53 9.21
CA GLY A 128 4.70 -7.75 8.40
C GLY A 128 5.45 -8.91 9.07
N GLU A 129 6.50 -8.62 9.83
CA GLU A 129 7.20 -9.63 10.65
C GLU A 129 6.29 -10.16 11.76
N ILE A 130 5.50 -9.32 12.44
CA ILE A 130 4.48 -9.76 13.42
C ILE A 130 3.49 -10.74 12.76
N VAL A 131 2.93 -10.38 11.60
CA VAL A 131 2.02 -11.25 10.84
C VAL A 131 2.67 -12.60 10.53
N ASN A 132 3.90 -12.57 10.04
CA ASN A 132 4.62 -13.80 9.67
C ASN A 132 4.88 -14.69 10.89
N HIS A 133 5.30 -14.12 12.03
CA HIS A 133 5.53 -14.87 13.25
C HIS A 133 4.26 -15.55 13.74
N HIS A 134 3.14 -14.82 13.79
CA HIS A 134 1.85 -15.42 14.17
C HIS A 134 1.40 -16.53 13.21
N ARG A 135 1.67 -16.40 11.91
CA ARG A 135 1.28 -17.38 10.90
C ARG A 135 2.08 -18.68 10.97
N VAL A 136 3.37 -18.60 11.30
CA VAL A 136 4.27 -19.76 11.30
C VAL A 136 4.49 -20.36 12.69
N ALA A 137 4.11 -19.64 13.75
CA ALA A 137 4.27 -20.11 15.11
C ALA A 137 3.47 -21.40 15.33
N PRO A 138 4.03 -22.44 15.95
CA PRO A 138 3.27 -23.58 16.44
C PRO A 138 2.15 -23.11 17.38
N LYS A 139 1.08 -23.89 17.52
CA LYS A 139 0.00 -23.56 18.45
C LYS A 139 0.57 -23.30 19.85
N GLY A 140 0.40 -22.06 20.36
CA GLY A 140 0.88 -21.64 21.68
C GLY A 140 2.35 -21.22 21.76
N GLY A 141 3.05 -21.12 20.61
CA GLY A 141 4.45 -20.68 20.54
C GLY A 141 4.63 -19.38 19.78
N THR A 142 4.52 -18.24 20.45
CA THR A 142 5.02 -16.97 19.92
C THR A 142 6.42 -16.71 20.44
N VAL A 143 7.26 -16.08 19.65
CA VAL A 143 8.57 -15.63 20.09
C VAL A 143 8.40 -14.20 20.60
N ASP A 144 7.89 -14.07 21.82
CA ASP A 144 7.40 -12.81 22.39
C ASP A 144 8.41 -11.67 22.31
N PHE A 145 9.70 -11.95 22.57
CA PHE A 145 10.74 -10.91 22.44
C PHE A 145 10.90 -10.38 21.02
N VAL A 146 10.67 -11.20 19.97
CA VAL A 146 10.71 -10.76 18.58
C VAL A 146 9.49 -9.89 18.26
N ILE A 147 8.32 -10.27 18.76
CA ILE A 147 7.10 -9.46 18.61
C ILE A 147 7.26 -8.09 19.27
N GLU A 148 7.81 -8.05 20.50
CA GLU A 148 8.04 -6.79 21.21
C GLU A 148 9.12 -5.92 20.52
N ASP A 149 10.18 -6.51 19.96
CA ASP A 149 11.15 -5.78 19.14
C ASP A 149 10.48 -5.20 17.87
N CYS A 150 9.65 -5.99 17.20
CA CYS A 150 8.89 -5.51 16.05
C CYS A 150 7.97 -4.33 16.41
N LYS A 151 7.27 -4.41 17.54
CA LYS A 151 6.44 -3.31 18.03
C LYS A 151 7.28 -2.08 18.39
N ALA A 152 8.43 -2.25 19.04
CA ALA A 152 9.33 -1.15 19.36
C ALA A 152 9.81 -0.43 18.09
N ARG A 153 10.22 -1.17 17.07
CA ARG A 153 10.61 -0.59 15.77
C ARG A 153 9.45 0.11 15.07
N ALA A 154 8.24 -0.42 15.18
CA ALA A 154 7.05 0.22 14.63
C ALA A 154 6.68 1.51 15.38
N ARG A 155 6.88 1.56 16.71
CA ARG A 155 6.69 2.79 17.52
C ARG A 155 7.64 3.90 17.09
N LEU A 156 8.91 3.60 16.79
CA LEU A 156 9.84 4.60 16.24
C LEU A 156 9.33 5.21 14.92
N CYS A 157 8.61 4.42 14.12
CA CYS A 157 7.96 4.95 12.92
C CYS A 157 6.77 5.85 13.26
N LEU A 158 6.01 5.52 14.30
CA LEU A 158 4.93 6.37 14.78
C LEU A 158 5.46 7.69 15.35
N ASP A 159 6.58 7.68 16.10
CA ASP A 159 7.24 8.89 16.59
C ASP A 159 7.63 9.84 15.44
N ALA A 160 8.12 9.28 14.33
CA ALA A 160 8.46 10.08 13.15
C ALA A 160 7.22 10.71 12.49
N LEU A 161 6.12 9.97 12.41
CA LEU A 161 4.83 10.49 11.90
C LEU A 161 4.25 11.53 12.85
N GLU A 162 4.29 11.27 14.17
CA GLU A 162 3.80 12.16 15.21
C GLU A 162 4.45 13.54 15.12
N GLY A 163 5.78 13.58 14.90
CA GLY A 163 6.52 14.83 14.76
C GLY A 163 6.10 15.65 13.54
N VAL A 164 5.86 15.02 12.40
CA VAL A 164 5.43 15.73 11.18
C VAL A 164 3.97 16.18 11.27
N LEU A 165 3.12 15.36 11.88
CA LEU A 165 1.69 15.63 12.00
C LEU A 165 1.34 16.60 13.14
N ALA A 166 2.32 17.06 13.92
CA ALA A 166 2.11 18.09 14.94
C ALA A 166 1.68 19.42 14.33
N ASP A 167 2.17 19.73 13.14
CA ASP A 167 1.93 21.02 12.45
C ASP A 167 1.25 20.86 11.07
N ALA A 168 0.81 19.64 10.73
CA ALA A 168 0.25 19.35 9.41
C ALA A 168 -0.89 18.32 9.47
N ASP A 169 -1.86 18.50 8.59
CA ASP A 169 -2.96 17.55 8.41
C ASP A 169 -2.57 16.34 7.57
N TYR A 170 -1.60 16.48 6.67
CA TYR A 170 -1.10 15.48 5.73
C TYR A 170 0.41 15.49 5.63
N LEU A 171 0.99 14.39 5.14
CA LEU A 171 2.44 14.15 5.19
C LEU A 171 3.28 15.06 4.29
N VAL A 172 2.71 15.56 3.20
CA VAL A 172 3.45 16.37 2.21
C VAL A 172 2.64 17.59 1.81
N ALA A 173 3.27 18.77 1.85
CA ALA A 173 2.68 20.05 1.47
C ALA A 173 1.31 20.33 2.13
N ASN A 174 1.04 19.73 3.27
CA ASN A 174 -0.25 19.75 3.97
C ASN A 174 -1.45 19.44 3.06
N SER A 175 -1.25 18.54 2.10
CA SER A 175 -2.25 18.12 1.11
C SER A 175 -2.29 16.60 0.99
N PHE A 176 -3.52 16.05 0.95
CA PHE A 176 -3.71 14.62 0.79
C PHE A 176 -3.13 14.13 -0.53
N GLY A 177 -2.38 13.02 -0.49
CA GLY A 177 -1.75 12.43 -1.66
C GLY A 177 -1.37 10.96 -1.49
N ILE A 178 -0.58 10.43 -2.44
CA ILE A 178 -0.18 9.02 -2.42
C ILE A 178 0.68 8.66 -1.21
N ALA A 179 1.41 9.60 -0.63
CA ALA A 179 2.15 9.39 0.60
C ALA A 179 1.22 9.01 1.76
N ASP A 180 0.03 9.65 1.84
CA ASP A 180 -0.99 9.38 2.83
C ASP A 180 -1.68 8.03 2.57
N ILE A 181 -1.93 7.67 1.32
CA ILE A 181 -2.47 6.36 0.93
C ILE A 181 -1.51 5.25 1.35
N MET A 182 -0.21 5.40 1.06
CA MET A 182 0.81 4.41 1.39
C MET A 182 0.94 4.19 2.90
N ASN A 183 0.98 5.28 3.67
CA ASN A 183 1.08 5.23 5.13
C ASN A 183 -0.24 4.90 5.82
N GLY A 184 -1.37 5.34 5.28
CA GLY A 184 -2.70 5.08 5.83
C GLY A 184 -3.02 3.59 5.93
N TYR A 185 -2.71 2.81 4.90
CA TYR A 185 -2.80 1.35 5.00
C TYR A 185 -1.91 0.78 6.11
N THR A 186 -0.68 1.26 6.22
CA THR A 186 0.27 0.77 7.21
C THR A 186 -0.17 1.14 8.63
N LEU A 187 -0.72 2.33 8.81
CA LEU A 187 -1.33 2.77 10.08
C LEU A 187 -2.58 1.96 10.43
N HIS A 188 -3.42 1.64 9.46
CA HIS A 188 -4.57 0.74 9.66
C HIS A 188 -4.09 -0.64 10.17
N LEU A 189 -3.01 -1.16 9.60
CA LEU A 189 -2.40 -2.41 10.06
C LEU A 189 -1.79 -2.26 11.47
N ALA A 190 -1.12 -1.14 11.77
CA ALA A 190 -0.53 -0.87 13.08
C ALA A 190 -1.60 -0.81 14.19
N GLY A 191 -2.76 -0.24 13.89
CA GLY A 191 -3.91 -0.22 14.80
C GLY A 191 -4.37 -1.63 15.19
N ASN A 192 -4.39 -2.56 14.23
CA ASN A 192 -4.78 -3.96 14.46
C ASN A 192 -3.82 -4.72 15.39
N PHE A 193 -2.58 -4.26 15.53
CA PHE A 193 -1.57 -4.86 16.42
C PHE A 193 -1.38 -4.11 17.75
N GLY A 194 -2.20 -3.08 18.01
CA GLY A 194 -2.10 -2.29 19.22
C GLY A 194 -0.76 -1.55 19.35
N VAL A 195 -0.15 -1.17 18.23
CA VAL A 195 1.11 -0.41 18.20
C VAL A 195 0.82 1.09 18.32
N LEU A 196 -0.24 1.56 17.67
CA LEU A 196 -0.71 2.94 17.80
C LEU A 196 -1.44 3.10 19.14
N THR A 197 -0.93 3.98 19.98
CA THR A 197 -1.40 4.21 21.35
C THR A 197 -1.71 5.70 21.58
N ASP A 198 -2.19 6.04 22.77
CA ASP A 198 -2.49 7.42 23.17
C ASP A 198 -1.24 8.33 23.25
N ASP A 199 -0.04 7.75 23.16
CA ASP A 199 1.21 8.50 23.07
C ASP A 199 1.40 9.21 21.72
N HIS A 200 0.54 8.92 20.72
CA HIS A 200 0.61 9.46 19.36
C HIS A 200 -0.69 10.19 18.97
N PRO A 201 -1.09 11.27 19.67
CA PRO A 201 -2.39 11.93 19.46
C PRO A 201 -2.54 12.56 18.07
N ASN A 202 -1.48 13.13 17.49
CA ASN A 202 -1.54 13.72 16.14
C ASN A 202 -1.71 12.62 15.09
N THR A 203 -1.00 11.50 15.25
CA THR A 203 -1.13 10.33 14.37
C THR A 203 -2.51 9.70 14.49
N GLN A 204 -3.11 9.63 15.70
CA GLN A 204 -4.49 9.17 15.88
C GLN A 204 -5.49 10.11 15.19
N ALA A 205 -5.34 11.43 15.34
CA ALA A 205 -6.17 12.41 14.65
C ALA A 205 -6.05 12.27 13.12
N TYR A 206 -4.84 12.06 12.62
CA TYR A 206 -4.58 11.78 11.21
C TYR A 206 -5.27 10.50 10.72
N VAL A 207 -5.15 9.40 11.45
CA VAL A 207 -5.86 8.13 11.12
C VAL A 207 -7.36 8.35 11.09
N GLY A 208 -7.92 9.10 12.04
CA GLY A 208 -9.34 9.51 12.04
C GLY A 208 -9.71 10.23 10.76
N ARG A 209 -8.93 11.26 10.38
CA ARG A 209 -9.13 12.06 9.16
C ARG A 209 -9.05 11.21 7.88
N LEU A 210 -8.10 10.28 7.81
CA LEU A 210 -8.01 9.33 6.69
C LEU A 210 -9.21 8.39 6.65
N GLY A 211 -9.66 7.91 7.81
CA GLY A 211 -10.80 7.01 7.95
C GLY A 211 -12.15 7.62 7.55
N GLU A 212 -12.29 8.96 7.60
CA GLU A 212 -13.48 9.67 7.14
C GLU A 212 -13.59 9.74 5.61
N ARG A 213 -12.51 9.47 4.87
CA ARG A 213 -12.52 9.52 3.41
C ARG A 213 -13.32 8.34 2.83
N PRO A 214 -14.26 8.59 1.91
CA PRO A 214 -15.07 7.52 1.31
C PRO A 214 -14.20 6.42 0.66
N GLY A 215 -13.13 6.81 -0.05
CA GLY A 215 -12.22 5.87 -0.70
C GLY A 215 -11.50 4.95 0.29
N PHE A 216 -11.11 5.47 1.47
CA PHE A 216 -10.56 4.64 2.55
C PHE A 216 -11.58 3.60 3.02
N GLN A 217 -12.83 4.02 3.25
CA GLN A 217 -13.89 3.14 3.74
C GLN A 217 -14.22 2.02 2.74
N VAL A 218 -14.25 2.33 1.44
CA VAL A 218 -14.41 1.32 0.39
C VAL A 218 -13.26 0.33 0.43
N ALA A 219 -12.02 0.80 0.44
CA ALA A 219 -10.83 -0.05 0.46
C ALA A 219 -10.73 -0.92 1.72
N ALA A 220 -11.12 -0.41 2.89
CA ALA A 220 -11.12 -1.15 4.15
C ALA A 220 -12.15 -2.29 4.17
N ASN A 221 -13.23 -2.16 3.38
CA ASN A 221 -14.31 -3.13 3.31
C ASN A 221 -14.25 -4.01 2.05
N ALA A 222 -13.30 -3.77 1.15
CA ALA A 222 -13.15 -4.52 -0.07
C ALA A 222 -12.82 -6.00 0.21
N GLY A 223 -13.59 -6.92 -0.39
CA GLY A 223 -13.38 -8.38 -0.30
C GLY A 223 -14.22 -9.07 0.76
#